data_83d4cf8d491c040402142bf68a2c6e99
#
_entry.id   83d4cf8d491c040402142bf68a2c6e99
#
_cell.length_a   1.000
_cell.length_b   1.000
_cell.length_c   1.000
_cell.angle_alpha   90.00
_cell.angle_beta   90.00
_cell.angle_gamma   90.00
#
_symmetry.space_group_name_H-M   'P 1'
#
loop_
_entity.id
_entity.type
_entity.pdbx_description
1 polymer ?
#
loop_
_entity_poly.entity_id
_entity_poly.type
_entity_poly.pdbx_seq_one_letter_code
_entity_poly.pdbx_strand_id
1 'polypeptide(L)'
;MPARHSIETSEHGGVRYLHFGSPWIQGAMRVARPYALELEYTREMMAALLLRPQPDWPATALLVGLGAGSLTKFLHRHRPQCELHVVEINPEVVAIATSRFRLPEPDHRFEIFTA
;
A
#
# COMPACT_ATOMS: atom_id res chain seq x y z
N MET A 1 -2.02 -24.28 16.68
CA MET A 1 -2.52 -23.03 16.11
C MET A 1 -1.36 -22.08 15.90
N PRO A 2 -1.14 -21.62 14.69
CA PRO A 2 -0.05 -20.70 14.44
C PRO A 2 -0.25 -19.43 15.27
N ALA A 3 0.83 -18.93 15.83
CA ALA A 3 0.79 -17.67 16.55
C ALA A 3 0.36 -16.56 15.60
N ARG A 4 -0.66 -15.81 15.98
CA ARG A 4 -1.01 -14.60 15.28
C ARG A 4 0.05 -13.56 15.56
N HIS A 5 0.64 -13.03 14.51
CA HIS A 5 1.48 -11.87 14.66
C HIS A 5 0.59 -10.67 14.91
N SER A 6 0.86 -9.92 15.98
CA SER A 6 0.17 -8.67 16.22
C SER A 6 0.60 -7.66 15.15
N ILE A 7 -0.36 -6.86 14.72
CA ILE A 7 -0.08 -5.76 13.79
C ILE A 7 0.08 -4.51 14.62
N GLU A 8 1.24 -3.88 14.52
CA GLU A 8 1.58 -2.69 15.29
C GLU A 8 2.03 -1.56 14.39
N THR A 9 1.83 -0.35 14.86
CA THR A 9 2.33 0.85 14.19
C THR A 9 3.22 1.63 15.14
N SER A 10 4.20 2.33 14.58
CA SER A 10 5.05 3.25 15.31
C SER A 10 5.29 4.49 14.48
N GLU A 11 5.71 5.57 15.13
CA GLU A 11 6.06 6.80 14.42
C GLU A 11 7.42 7.29 14.89
N HIS A 12 8.22 7.74 13.93
CA HIS A 12 9.52 8.31 14.20
C HIS A 12 9.91 9.25 13.07
N GLY A 13 10.31 10.47 13.41
CA GLY A 13 10.78 11.43 12.41
C GLY A 13 9.75 11.79 11.34
N GLY A 14 8.47 11.80 11.68
CA GLY A 14 7.39 12.12 10.74
C GLY A 14 7.00 10.96 9.83
N VAL A 15 7.51 9.76 10.10
CA VAL A 15 7.20 8.55 9.33
C VAL A 15 6.45 7.58 10.23
N ARG A 16 5.34 7.03 9.73
CA ARG A 16 4.58 5.99 10.39
C ARG A 16 4.94 4.64 9.78
N TYR A 17 5.32 3.70 10.64
CA TYR A 17 5.77 2.37 10.24
C TYR A 17 4.76 1.31 10.60
N LEU A 18 4.70 0.27 9.78
CA LEU A 18 3.88 -0.91 10.00
C LEU A 18 4.78 -2.09 10.36
N HIS A 19 4.41 -2.84 11.40
CA HIS A 19 5.15 -3.99 11.91
C HIS A 19 4.20 -5.18 12.08
N PHE A 20 4.72 -6.38 11.83
CA PHE A 20 3.98 -7.63 12.02
C PHE A 20 4.65 -8.49 13.09
N GLY A 21 4.46 -8.10 14.38
CA GLY A 21 4.96 -8.88 15.50
C GLY A 21 6.48 -8.85 15.70
N SER A 22 7.18 -7.94 15.03
CA SER A 22 8.63 -7.79 15.14
C SER A 22 9.01 -6.33 14.86
N PRO A 23 10.25 -5.92 15.15
CA PRO A 23 10.70 -4.57 14.81
C PRO A 23 10.94 -4.36 13.32
N TRP A 24 10.87 -5.42 12.50
CA TRP A 24 11.04 -5.29 11.05
C TRP A 24 9.95 -4.44 10.45
N ILE A 25 10.35 -3.55 9.53
CA ILE A 25 9.43 -2.64 8.86
C ILE A 25 8.76 -3.38 7.71
N GLN A 26 7.43 -3.45 7.75
CA GLN A 26 6.61 -4.06 6.69
C GLN A 26 5.99 -3.01 5.78
N GLY A 27 6.00 -1.76 6.19
CA GLY A 27 5.51 -0.65 5.39
C GLY A 27 5.81 0.66 6.08
N ALA A 28 5.74 1.75 5.35
CA ALA A 28 6.00 3.08 5.87
C ALA A 28 5.24 4.13 5.09
N MET A 29 4.84 5.20 5.79
CA MET A 29 4.17 6.34 5.21
C MET A 29 4.70 7.61 5.87
N ARG A 30 5.15 8.56 5.06
CA ARG A 30 5.44 9.90 5.59
C ARG A 30 4.12 10.61 5.85
N VAL A 31 3.89 10.99 7.09
CA VAL A 31 2.59 11.54 7.51
C VAL A 31 2.24 12.81 6.74
N ALA A 32 3.23 13.67 6.46
CA ALA A 32 3.02 14.90 5.70
C ALA A 32 2.84 14.66 4.19
N ARG A 33 3.18 13.46 3.70
CA ARG A 33 3.04 13.09 2.28
C ARG A 33 2.54 11.64 2.19
N PRO A 34 1.28 11.39 2.49
CA PRO A 34 0.79 10.02 2.65
C PRO A 34 0.79 9.19 1.36
N TYR A 35 0.87 9.83 0.18
CA TYR A 35 0.89 9.13 -1.10
C TYR A 35 2.29 8.97 -1.69
N ALA A 36 3.31 9.58 -1.08
CA ALA A 36 4.69 9.43 -1.53
C ALA A 36 5.22 8.03 -1.16
N LEU A 37 6.09 7.48 -2.01
CA LEU A 37 6.76 6.20 -1.73
C LEU A 37 7.92 6.45 -0.78
N GLU A 38 7.78 6.01 0.45
CA GLU A 38 8.78 6.26 1.50
C GLU A 38 9.93 5.25 1.48
N LEU A 39 9.62 3.96 1.30
CA LEU A 39 10.63 2.92 1.28
C LEU A 39 11.25 2.78 -0.10
N GLU A 40 12.56 2.60 -0.13
CA GLU A 40 13.31 2.54 -1.38
C GLU A 40 12.82 1.43 -2.31
N TYR A 41 12.52 0.24 -1.76
CA TYR A 41 12.05 -0.85 -2.62
C TYR A 41 10.73 -0.53 -3.32
N THR A 42 9.87 0.29 -2.71
CA THR A 42 8.62 0.71 -3.35
C THR A 42 8.89 1.65 -4.52
N ARG A 43 9.90 2.50 -4.38
CA ARG A 43 10.33 3.39 -5.47
C ARG A 43 10.90 2.57 -6.63
N GLU A 44 11.69 1.57 -6.34
CA GLU A 44 12.26 0.67 -7.36
C GLU A 44 11.17 -0.09 -8.10
N MET A 45 10.17 -0.60 -7.38
CA MET A 45 9.06 -1.32 -8.00
C MET A 45 8.26 -0.41 -8.94
N MET A 46 8.04 0.85 -8.54
CA MET A 46 7.28 1.80 -9.36
C MET A 46 8.12 2.45 -10.46
N ALA A 47 9.44 2.30 -10.44
CA ALA A 47 10.32 2.82 -11.48
C ALA A 47 9.99 2.25 -12.87
N ALA A 48 9.38 1.06 -12.94
CA ALA A 48 8.92 0.49 -14.20
C ALA A 48 7.94 1.40 -14.94
N LEU A 49 7.21 2.27 -14.24
CA LEU A 49 6.31 3.23 -14.87
C LEU A 49 7.07 4.27 -15.70
N LEU A 50 8.34 4.49 -15.39
CA LEU A 50 9.19 5.41 -16.17
C LEU A 50 9.52 4.84 -17.56
N LEU A 51 9.49 3.52 -17.70
CA LEU A 51 9.72 2.85 -18.98
C LEU A 51 8.46 2.90 -19.85
N ARG A 52 7.31 3.10 -19.26
CA ARG A 52 6.02 3.20 -19.94
C ARG A 52 5.26 4.41 -19.35
N PRO A 53 5.64 5.64 -19.73
CA PRO A 53 5.11 6.83 -19.10
C PRO A 53 3.70 7.23 -19.54
N GLN A 54 3.08 6.49 -20.44
CA GLN A 54 1.72 6.77 -20.89
C GLN A 54 0.78 6.80 -19.67
N PRO A 55 -0.01 7.87 -19.47
CA PRO A 55 -0.85 8.00 -18.27
C PRO A 55 -1.96 6.95 -18.16
N ASP A 56 -2.32 6.30 -19.25
CA ASP A 56 -3.31 5.23 -19.28
C ASP A 56 -2.71 3.83 -19.07
N TRP A 57 -1.41 3.73 -18.84
CA TRP A 57 -0.75 2.46 -18.56
C TRP A 57 -0.31 2.41 -17.09
N PRO A 58 -0.50 1.28 -16.40
CA PRO A 58 -1.21 0.08 -16.83
C PRO A 58 -2.72 0.26 -16.80
N ALA A 59 -3.42 -0.44 -17.67
CA ALA A 59 -4.89 -0.42 -17.66
C ALA A 59 -5.45 -1.14 -16.44
N THR A 60 -4.79 -2.23 -16.02
CA THR A 60 -5.16 -3.03 -14.86
C THR A 60 -3.90 -3.41 -14.09
N ALA A 61 -3.96 -3.40 -12.78
CA ALA A 61 -2.88 -3.86 -11.92
C ALA A 61 -3.43 -4.78 -10.84
N LEU A 62 -2.70 -5.88 -10.60
CA LEU A 62 -2.96 -6.79 -9.51
C LEU A 62 -1.83 -6.65 -8.49
N LEU A 63 -2.19 -6.32 -7.27
CA LEU A 63 -1.25 -6.22 -6.16
C LEU A 63 -1.54 -7.34 -5.16
N VAL A 64 -0.53 -8.15 -4.88
CA VAL A 64 -0.64 -9.22 -3.89
C VAL A 64 0.02 -8.75 -2.61
N GLY A 65 -0.80 -8.60 -1.57
CA GLY A 65 -0.38 -8.01 -0.31
C GLY A 65 -0.57 -6.50 -0.30
N LEU A 66 -1.18 -6.00 0.76
CA LEU A 66 -1.50 -4.58 0.91
C LEU A 66 -0.45 -3.84 1.75
N GLY A 67 -0.09 -4.39 2.91
CA GLY A 67 0.79 -3.71 3.85
C GLY A 67 0.25 -2.35 4.25
N ALA A 68 1.11 -1.33 4.20
CA ALA A 68 0.71 0.07 4.46
C ALA A 68 0.00 0.72 3.26
N GLY A 69 -0.20 -0.03 2.18
CA GLY A 69 -0.88 0.47 0.99
C GLY A 69 -0.05 1.41 0.12
N SER A 70 1.27 1.39 0.25
CA SER A 70 2.15 2.34 -0.45
C SER A 70 2.00 2.24 -1.97
N LEU A 71 2.11 1.04 -2.53
CA LEU A 71 1.98 0.84 -3.98
C LEU A 71 0.55 1.11 -4.45
N THR A 72 -0.43 0.65 -3.67
CA THR A 72 -1.85 0.87 -3.98
C THR A 72 -2.17 2.35 -4.04
N LYS A 73 -1.76 3.12 -3.02
CA LYS A 73 -2.00 4.58 -2.98
C LYS A 73 -1.32 5.30 -4.12
N PHE A 74 -0.09 4.91 -4.43
CA PHE A 74 0.68 5.52 -5.52
C PHE A 74 -0.03 5.33 -6.86
N LEU A 75 -0.40 4.09 -7.18
CA LEU A 75 -1.09 3.80 -8.44
C LEU A 75 -2.47 4.44 -8.49
N HIS A 76 -3.21 4.43 -7.39
CA HIS A 76 -4.53 5.04 -7.32
C HIS A 76 -4.48 6.52 -7.65
N ARG A 77 -3.45 7.21 -7.14
CA ARG A 77 -3.28 8.65 -7.34
C ARG A 77 -2.69 9.00 -8.70
N HIS A 78 -1.64 8.28 -9.11
CA HIS A 78 -0.85 8.66 -10.29
C HIS A 78 -1.31 7.97 -11.58
N ARG A 79 -2.17 6.98 -11.48
CA ARG A 79 -2.75 6.27 -12.63
C ARG A 79 -4.27 6.20 -12.48
N PRO A 80 -4.97 7.33 -12.65
CA PRO A 80 -6.40 7.41 -12.34
C PRO A 80 -7.30 6.57 -13.25
N GLN A 81 -6.77 6.07 -14.37
CA GLN A 81 -7.50 5.20 -15.28
C GLN A 81 -7.22 3.71 -15.07
N CYS A 82 -6.30 3.39 -14.14
CA CYS A 82 -5.93 2.01 -13.85
C CYS A 82 -7.00 1.35 -12.97
N GLU A 83 -7.42 0.15 -13.33
CA GLU A 83 -8.21 -0.70 -12.46
C GLU A 83 -7.27 -1.44 -11.51
N LEU A 84 -7.47 -1.24 -10.21
CA LEU A 84 -6.63 -1.81 -9.17
C LEU A 84 -7.36 -2.95 -8.48
N HIS A 85 -6.71 -4.10 -8.44
CA HIS A 85 -7.17 -5.26 -7.71
C HIS A 85 -6.09 -5.62 -6.68
N VAL A 86 -6.45 -5.56 -5.41
CA VAL A 86 -5.54 -5.86 -4.31
C VAL A 86 -6.05 -7.10 -3.59
N VAL A 87 -5.17 -8.07 -3.39
CA VAL A 87 -5.46 -9.26 -2.60
C VAL A 87 -4.71 -9.15 -1.28
N GLU A 88 -5.45 -9.13 -0.17
CA GLU A 88 -4.89 -9.13 1.16
C GLU A 88 -5.60 -10.17 2.01
N ILE A 89 -4.85 -11.15 2.48
CA ILE A 89 -5.39 -12.28 3.23
C ILE A 89 -5.86 -11.89 4.63
N ASN A 90 -5.26 -10.85 5.23
CA ASN A 90 -5.55 -10.47 6.61
C ASN A 90 -6.42 -9.21 6.66
N PRO A 91 -7.70 -9.33 7.12
CA PRO A 91 -8.59 -8.17 7.21
C PRO A 91 -8.11 -7.12 8.21
N GLU A 92 -7.28 -7.47 9.19
CA GLU A 92 -6.69 -6.49 10.12
C GLU A 92 -5.71 -5.57 9.39
N VAL A 93 -4.98 -6.08 8.40
CA VAL A 93 -4.09 -5.26 7.57
C VAL A 93 -4.90 -4.24 6.80
N VAL A 94 -6.03 -4.65 6.22
CA VAL A 94 -6.93 -3.73 5.51
C VAL A 94 -7.45 -2.65 6.46
N ALA A 95 -7.87 -3.02 7.65
CA ALA A 95 -8.39 -2.08 8.64
C ALA A 95 -7.32 -1.06 9.07
N ILE A 96 -6.09 -1.51 9.30
CA ILE A 96 -4.98 -0.64 9.69
C ILE A 96 -4.55 0.27 8.54
N ALA A 97 -4.47 -0.26 7.33
CA ALA A 97 -4.14 0.55 6.15
C ALA A 97 -5.17 1.67 5.96
N THR A 98 -6.44 1.36 6.14
CA THR A 98 -7.53 2.34 6.02
C THR A 98 -7.48 3.38 7.13
N SER A 99 -7.31 2.96 8.40
CA SER A 99 -7.39 3.85 9.54
C SER A 99 -6.10 4.60 9.85
N ARG A 100 -4.95 4.03 9.52
CA ARG A 100 -3.65 4.57 9.92
C ARG A 100 -2.76 5.02 8.75
N PHE A 101 -3.00 4.52 7.55
CA PHE A 101 -2.13 4.77 6.40
C PHE A 101 -2.83 5.44 5.24
N ARG A 102 -3.97 6.07 5.47
CA ARG A 102 -4.67 6.87 4.48
C ARG A 102 -5.04 6.11 3.20
N LEU A 103 -5.32 4.82 3.31
CA LEU A 103 -5.80 4.05 2.16
C LEU A 103 -7.13 4.63 1.69
N PRO A 104 -7.29 4.89 0.37
CA PRO A 104 -8.57 5.37 -0.13
C PRO A 104 -9.66 4.31 0.00
N GLU A 105 -10.92 4.76 0.05
CA GLU A 105 -12.06 3.85 0.03
C GLU A 105 -12.12 3.14 -1.32
N PRO A 106 -12.47 1.85 -1.33
CA PRO A 106 -12.74 1.15 -2.58
C PRO A 106 -13.80 1.88 -3.42
N ASP A 107 -13.60 1.86 -4.73
CA ASP A 107 -14.49 2.53 -5.67
C ASP A 107 -14.66 1.67 -6.94
N HIS A 108 -15.22 2.25 -8.01
CA HIS A 108 -15.50 1.51 -9.24
C HIS A 108 -14.25 0.96 -9.94
N ARG A 109 -13.06 1.44 -9.59
CA ARG A 109 -11.80 1.00 -10.20
C ARG A 109 -10.80 0.43 -9.20
N PHE A 110 -11.17 0.35 -7.92
CA PHE A 110 -10.28 -0.12 -6.85
C PHE A 110 -11.04 -1.08 -5.95
N GLU A 111 -10.62 -2.33 -5.91
CA GLU A 111 -11.21 -3.39 -5.11
C GLU A 111 -10.15 -4.07 -4.26
N ILE A 112 -10.54 -4.47 -3.05
CA ILE A 112 -9.71 -5.25 -2.14
C ILE A 112 -10.41 -6.58 -1.89
N PHE A 113 -9.69 -7.67 -2.14
CA PHE A 113 -10.16 -9.03 -1.88
C PHE A 113 -9.44 -9.57 -0.66
N THR A 114 -10.20 -9.95 0.35
CA THR A 114 -9.68 -10.59 1.58
C THR A 114 -9.93 -12.09 1.50
N ALA A 115 -9.15 -12.74 0.67
CA ALA A 115 -9.38 -14.16 0.42
C ALA A 115 -8.66 -15.07 1.41
#